data_6323b7c568e91ac6485299af6a3ce414
#
_entry.id   6323b7c568e91ac6485299af6a3ce414
#
_cell.length_a   1.000
_cell.length_b   1.000
_cell.length_c   1.000
_cell.angle_alpha   90.00
_cell.angle_beta   90.00
_cell.angle_gamma   90.00
#
_symmetry.space_group_name_H-M   'P 1'
#
loop_
_entity.id
_entity.type
_entity.pdbx_description
1 polymer ?
#
loop_
_entity_poly.entity_id
_entity_poly.type
_entity_poly.pdbx_seq_one_letter_code
_entity_poly.pdbx_strand_id
1 'polypeptide(L)'
;MILTDGTYNDKFTDKKGCGIMKIIEANIDYKLIGERIKEARKKAGLSQEKLAEMIDVTTVYISRIERGGQINLKRLSQISIALSVSIVQLLNGTTMESENYLNKEFEQLLSQCTKDKQRLIYNIAKIVSGVKFM
;
A
#
# COMPACT_ATOMS: atom_id res chain seq x y z
N MET A 1 -6.33 -21.54 -20.23
CA MET A 1 -6.31 -22.08 -19.76
C MET A 1 -6.59 -22.15 -18.32
N ILE A 2 -5.86 -21.91 -17.63
CA ILE A 2 -5.86 -21.96 -16.24
C ILE A 2 -7.12 -21.54 -15.54
N LEU A 3 -7.89 -20.69 -16.16
CA LEU A 3 -9.12 -20.16 -15.58
C LEU A 3 -10.34 -21.05 -15.76
N THR A 4 -10.13 -22.24 -16.30
CA THR A 4 -11.22 -23.19 -16.50
C THR A 4 -11.53 -24.00 -15.25
N ASP A 5 -10.71 -23.94 -14.21
CA ASP A 5 -11.08 -24.57 -12.97
C ASP A 5 -12.22 -23.80 -12.31
N GLY A 6 -13.13 -24.49 -11.69
CA GLY A 6 -14.31 -23.89 -11.06
C GLY A 6 -14.00 -22.96 -9.89
N THR A 7 -12.79 -22.98 -9.38
CA THR A 7 -12.42 -22.20 -8.19
C THR A 7 -12.40 -20.71 -8.44
N TYR A 8 -12.06 -20.28 -9.66
CA TYR A 8 -12.07 -18.87 -10.00
C TYR A 8 -13.50 -18.30 -10.02
N ASN A 9 -14.41 -19.03 -10.60
CA ASN A 9 -15.80 -18.59 -10.67
C ASN A 9 -16.49 -18.60 -9.30
N ASP A 10 -16.11 -19.54 -8.44
CA ASP A 10 -16.69 -19.65 -7.10
C ASP A 10 -16.36 -18.45 -6.20
N LYS A 11 -15.31 -17.70 -6.53
CA LYS A 11 -14.96 -16.49 -5.79
C LYS A 11 -15.88 -15.31 -6.09
N PHE A 12 -16.50 -15.33 -7.27
CA PHE A 12 -17.25 -14.18 -7.76
C PHE A 12 -18.75 -14.42 -7.85
N THR A 13 -19.19 -15.66 -7.64
CA THR A 13 -20.61 -16.00 -7.68
C THR A 13 -21.12 -16.33 -6.29
N ASP A 14 -22.36 -15.95 -6.01
CA ASP A 14 -23.03 -16.34 -4.80
C ASP A 14 -23.22 -17.87 -4.81
N LYS A 15 -22.85 -18.52 -3.72
CA LYS A 15 -23.03 -19.96 -3.55
C LYS A 15 -24.47 -20.44 -3.69
N LYS A 16 -25.42 -19.52 -3.61
CA LYS A 16 -26.84 -19.82 -3.78
C LYS A 16 -27.26 -19.91 -5.24
N GLY A 17 -26.32 -19.78 -6.17
CA GLY A 17 -26.62 -19.92 -7.60
C GLY A 17 -27.51 -18.83 -8.18
N CYS A 18 -27.65 -17.71 -7.49
CA CYS A 18 -28.49 -16.61 -7.95
C CYS A 18 -27.88 -15.82 -9.11
N GLY A 19 -26.68 -16.16 -9.56
CA GLY A 19 -26.02 -15.47 -10.66
C GLY A 19 -25.65 -14.02 -10.36
N ILE A 20 -25.70 -13.60 -9.10
CA ILE A 20 -25.32 -12.25 -8.70
C ILE A 20 -23.81 -12.22 -8.55
N MET A 21 -23.16 -11.40 -9.39
CA MET A 21 -21.72 -11.15 -9.28
C MET A 21 -21.44 -10.39 -7.98
N LYS A 22 -20.59 -10.95 -7.15
CA LYS A 22 -20.11 -10.24 -5.98
C LYS A 22 -19.17 -9.09 -6.43
N ILE A 23 -19.53 -7.87 -6.09
CA ILE A 23 -18.69 -6.72 -6.40
C ILE A 23 -17.44 -6.79 -5.52
N ILE A 24 -16.28 -6.79 -6.16
CA ILE A 24 -15.01 -6.71 -5.45
C ILE A 24 -14.72 -5.23 -5.23
N GLU A 25 -14.73 -4.82 -3.99
CA GLU A 25 -14.33 -3.46 -3.63
C GLU A 25 -12.81 -3.41 -3.47
N ALA A 26 -12.20 -2.53 -4.24
CA ALA A 26 -10.78 -2.24 -4.09
C ALA A 26 -10.57 -1.43 -2.81
N ASN A 27 -9.77 -1.96 -1.91
CA ASN A 27 -9.48 -1.32 -0.65
C ASN A 27 -8.07 -0.72 -0.67
N ILE A 28 -7.98 0.50 -1.19
CA ILE A 28 -6.73 1.25 -1.27
C ILE A 28 -6.78 2.36 -0.22
N ASP A 29 -5.75 2.46 0.59
CA ASP A 29 -5.62 3.51 1.59
C ASP A 29 -5.11 4.81 0.96
N TYR A 30 -6.02 5.54 0.35
CA TYR A 30 -5.72 6.84 -0.25
C TYR A 30 -5.28 7.88 0.77
N LYS A 31 -5.69 7.73 2.02
CA LYS A 31 -5.26 8.64 3.09
C LYS A 31 -3.76 8.50 3.35
N LEU A 32 -3.28 7.26 3.46
CA LEU A 32 -1.86 6.99 3.63
C LEU A 32 -1.04 7.47 2.44
N ILE A 33 -1.53 7.26 1.21
CA ILE A 33 -0.89 7.80 0.00
C ILE A 33 -0.79 9.32 0.09
N GLY A 34 -1.88 9.99 0.44
CA GLY A 34 -1.92 11.45 0.55
C GLY A 34 -0.97 11.99 1.61
N GLU A 35 -0.89 11.35 2.76
CA GLU A 35 0.04 11.71 3.83
C GLU A 35 1.50 11.61 3.37
N ARG A 36 1.85 10.54 2.67
CA ARG A 36 3.20 10.34 2.12
C ARG A 36 3.56 11.36 1.06
N ILE A 37 2.62 11.72 0.19
CA ILE A 37 2.80 12.79 -0.80
C ILE A 37 3.07 14.11 -0.07
N LYS A 38 2.29 14.43 0.94
CA LYS A 38 2.47 15.65 1.74
C LYS A 38 3.83 15.70 2.43
N GLU A 39 4.25 14.60 3.04
CA GLU A 39 5.56 14.50 3.68
C GLU A 39 6.70 14.67 2.68
N ALA A 40 6.63 13.96 1.54
CA ALA A 40 7.64 14.07 0.49
C ALA A 40 7.71 15.48 -0.07
N ARG A 41 6.56 16.12 -0.28
CA ARG A 41 6.49 17.52 -0.72
C ARG A 41 7.17 18.48 0.26
N LYS A 42 6.87 18.34 1.54
CA LYS A 42 7.47 19.16 2.59
C LYS A 42 8.98 18.94 2.70
N LYS A 43 9.44 17.68 2.58
CA LYS A 43 10.87 17.36 2.56
C LYS A 43 11.58 17.97 1.35
N ALA A 44 10.89 18.06 0.22
CA ALA A 44 11.41 18.73 -0.99
C ALA A 44 11.36 20.27 -0.90
N GLY A 45 10.78 20.83 0.17
CA GLY A 45 10.65 22.28 0.33
C GLY A 45 9.63 22.92 -0.61
N LEU A 46 8.67 22.15 -1.11
CA LEU A 46 7.69 22.64 -2.08
C LEU A 46 6.36 23.01 -1.42
N SER A 47 5.75 24.09 -1.90
CA SER A 47 4.38 24.43 -1.57
C SER A 47 3.39 23.55 -2.38
N GLN A 48 2.14 23.52 -1.97
CA GLN A 48 1.09 22.86 -2.75
C GLN A 48 0.94 23.49 -4.14
N GLU A 49 1.05 24.82 -4.20
CA GLU A 49 0.99 25.59 -5.45
C GLU A 49 2.12 25.17 -6.40
N LYS A 50 3.34 25.09 -5.87
CA LYS A 50 4.50 24.71 -6.70
C LYS A 50 4.41 23.29 -7.23
N LEU A 51 3.99 22.35 -6.40
CA LEU A 51 3.77 20.98 -6.85
C LEU A 51 2.66 20.92 -7.91
N ALA A 52 1.56 21.66 -7.70
CA ALA A 52 0.46 21.74 -8.66
C ALA A 52 0.92 22.27 -10.02
N GLU A 53 1.73 23.32 -10.02
CA GLU A 53 2.32 23.90 -11.22
C GLU A 53 3.21 22.89 -11.97
N MET A 54 4.04 22.13 -11.24
CA MET A 54 4.97 21.16 -11.83
C MET A 54 4.27 20.04 -12.60
N ILE A 55 3.06 19.64 -12.17
CA ILE A 55 2.32 18.54 -12.79
C ILE A 55 1.06 19.00 -13.55
N ASP A 56 0.93 20.32 -13.75
CA ASP A 56 -0.18 20.92 -14.49
C ASP A 56 -1.56 20.54 -13.92
N VAL A 57 -1.76 20.83 -12.64
CA VAL A 57 -3.04 20.66 -11.96
C VAL A 57 -3.32 21.88 -11.07
N THR A 58 -4.51 21.93 -10.49
CA THR A 58 -4.88 23.00 -9.55
C THR A 58 -4.34 22.70 -8.15
N THR A 59 -4.10 23.74 -7.38
CA THR A 59 -3.75 23.62 -5.96
C THR A 59 -4.82 22.88 -5.17
N VAL A 60 -6.09 23.09 -5.52
CA VAL A 60 -7.23 22.39 -4.92
C VAL A 60 -7.11 20.87 -5.15
N TYR A 61 -6.64 20.46 -6.32
CA TYR A 61 -6.41 19.04 -6.62
C TYR A 61 -5.35 18.45 -5.68
N ILE A 62 -4.20 19.13 -5.51
CA ILE A 62 -3.14 18.66 -4.61
C ILE A 62 -3.66 18.60 -3.16
N SER A 63 -4.34 19.64 -2.70
CA SER A 63 -4.94 19.66 -1.36
C SER A 63 -5.91 18.49 -1.14
N ARG A 64 -6.73 18.16 -2.13
CA ARG A 64 -7.65 17.02 -2.08
C ARG A 64 -6.91 15.69 -1.99
N ILE A 65 -5.87 15.51 -2.79
CA ILE A 65 -5.06 14.28 -2.78
C ILE A 65 -4.37 14.10 -1.43
N GLU A 66 -3.77 15.15 -0.89
CA GLU A 66 -3.08 15.09 0.41
C GLU A 66 -4.04 14.79 1.59
N ARG A 67 -5.33 15.03 1.42
CA ARG A 67 -6.37 14.68 2.41
C ARG A 67 -7.00 13.30 2.19
N GLY A 68 -6.51 12.53 1.25
CA GLY A 68 -7.01 11.17 0.98
C GLY A 68 -7.92 11.05 -0.22
N GLY A 69 -7.94 12.03 -1.11
CA GLY A 69 -8.68 11.95 -2.36
C GLY A 69 -8.10 10.89 -3.29
N GLN A 70 -8.96 10.31 -4.12
CA GLN A 70 -8.54 9.32 -5.10
C GLN A 70 -7.61 9.92 -6.14
N ILE A 71 -6.57 9.17 -6.49
CA ILE A 71 -5.60 9.56 -7.49
C ILE A 71 -5.41 8.41 -8.49
N ASN A 72 -5.28 8.74 -9.77
CA ASN A 72 -4.93 7.73 -10.77
C ASN A 72 -3.42 7.54 -10.87
N LEU A 73 -3.01 6.40 -11.44
CA LEU A 73 -1.60 6.04 -11.54
C LEU A 73 -0.78 7.05 -12.35
N LYS A 74 -1.34 7.65 -13.40
CA LYS A 74 -0.65 8.66 -14.19
C LYS A 74 -0.24 9.86 -13.34
N ARG A 75 -1.19 10.39 -12.58
CA ARG A 75 -0.93 11.53 -11.68
C ARG A 75 0.01 11.17 -10.54
N LEU A 76 -0.15 9.96 -9.99
CA LEU A 76 0.76 9.47 -8.96
C LEU A 76 2.20 9.35 -9.47
N SER A 77 2.39 8.87 -10.70
CA SER A 77 3.69 8.81 -11.35
C SER A 77 4.28 10.21 -11.56
N GLN A 78 3.49 11.17 -12.00
CA GLN A 78 3.94 12.56 -12.16
C GLN A 78 4.38 13.17 -10.84
N ILE A 79 3.63 12.94 -9.76
CA ILE A 79 3.99 13.40 -8.41
C ILE A 79 5.28 12.72 -7.94
N SER A 80 5.44 11.43 -8.14
CA SER A 80 6.64 10.70 -7.74
C SER A 80 7.89 11.26 -8.41
N ILE A 81 7.81 11.58 -9.69
CA ILE A 81 8.90 12.20 -10.44
C ILE A 81 9.18 13.61 -9.92
N ALA A 82 8.13 14.43 -9.76
CA ALA A 82 8.27 15.79 -9.27
C ALA A 82 8.92 15.87 -7.87
N LEU A 83 8.61 14.90 -7.02
CA LEU A 83 9.14 14.82 -5.65
C LEU A 83 10.42 13.99 -5.54
N SER A 84 10.90 13.40 -6.62
CA SER A 84 12.07 12.51 -6.64
C SER A 84 11.95 11.34 -5.66
N VAL A 85 10.76 10.78 -5.54
CA VAL A 85 10.48 9.60 -4.73
C VAL A 85 9.98 8.47 -5.61
N SER A 86 10.20 7.23 -5.18
CA SER A 86 9.69 6.07 -5.91
C SER A 86 8.17 5.95 -5.75
N ILE A 87 7.48 5.60 -6.83
CA ILE A 87 6.04 5.30 -6.78
C ILE A 87 5.77 4.13 -5.80
N VAL A 88 6.70 3.18 -5.70
CA VAL A 88 6.61 2.05 -4.76
C VAL A 88 6.60 2.56 -3.31
N GLN A 89 7.41 3.56 -2.99
CA GLN A 89 7.42 4.16 -1.65
C GLN A 89 6.08 4.81 -1.31
N LEU A 90 5.41 5.40 -2.29
CA LEU A 90 4.09 6.00 -2.08
C LEU A 90 2.99 4.94 -1.91
N LEU A 91 3.14 3.78 -2.55
CA LEU A 91 2.11 2.73 -2.57
C LEU A 91 2.32 1.61 -1.54
N ASN A 92 3.51 1.46 -1.01
CA ASN A 92 3.83 0.35 -0.11
C ASN A 92 2.91 0.35 1.13
N GLY A 93 2.28 -0.79 1.43
CA GLY A 93 1.39 -0.93 2.58
C GLY A 93 0.06 -0.20 2.46
N THR A 94 -0.30 0.29 1.27
CA THR A 94 -1.59 0.99 1.06
C THR A 94 -2.74 0.06 0.72
N THR A 95 -2.44 -1.22 0.49
CA THR A 95 -3.46 -2.26 0.31
C THR A 95 -3.51 -3.11 1.56
N MET A 96 -4.69 -3.32 2.09
CA MET A 96 -4.87 -4.06 3.35
C MET A 96 -4.36 -5.50 3.30
N GLU A 97 -4.27 -6.08 2.12
CA GLU A 97 -3.84 -7.47 1.97
C GLU A 97 -2.33 -7.68 2.19
N SER A 98 -1.49 -6.70 1.84
CA SER A 98 -0.04 -6.86 1.93
C SER A 98 0.50 -6.75 3.35
N GLU A 99 -0.08 -5.92 4.20
CA GLU A 99 0.34 -5.83 5.61
C GLU A 99 -0.10 -7.03 6.43
N ASN A 100 -1.33 -7.50 6.21
CA ASN A 100 -1.89 -8.62 6.95
C ASN A 100 -1.28 -9.97 6.61
N TYR A 101 -0.77 -10.14 5.40
CA TYR A 101 -0.21 -11.42 4.96
C TYR A 101 1.07 -11.76 5.74
N LEU A 102 2.02 -10.85 5.74
CA LEU A 102 3.29 -11.07 6.42
C LEU A 102 3.11 -11.18 7.94
N ASN A 103 2.24 -10.37 8.51
CA ASN A 103 1.94 -10.40 9.93
C ASN A 103 1.27 -11.70 10.33
N LYS A 104 0.28 -12.17 9.60
CA LYS A 104 -0.40 -13.44 9.85
C LYS A 104 0.53 -14.63 9.72
N GLU A 105 1.36 -14.69 8.68
CA GLU A 105 2.34 -15.75 8.53
C GLU A 105 3.36 -15.75 9.66
N PHE A 106 3.83 -14.57 10.05
CA PHE A 106 4.78 -14.43 11.14
C PHE A 106 4.18 -14.83 12.48
N GLU A 107 2.94 -14.43 12.76
CA GLU A 107 2.19 -14.86 13.94
C GLU A 107 2.01 -16.37 13.99
N GLN A 108 1.63 -16.98 12.86
CA GLN A 108 1.51 -18.43 12.77
C GLN A 108 2.83 -19.13 13.03
N LEU A 109 3.91 -18.62 12.43
CA LEU A 109 5.25 -19.16 12.64
C LEU A 109 5.66 -19.07 14.11
N LEU A 110 5.45 -17.93 14.74
CA LEU A 110 5.76 -17.74 16.15
C LEU A 110 4.91 -18.63 17.07
N SER A 111 3.63 -18.85 16.75
CA SER A 111 2.75 -19.69 17.56
C SER A 111 3.19 -21.16 17.56
N GLN A 112 3.86 -21.61 16.50
CA GLN A 112 4.41 -22.96 16.41
C GLN A 112 5.75 -23.13 17.11
N CYS A 113 6.36 -22.05 17.56
CA CYS A 113 7.66 -22.06 18.20
C CYS A 113 7.53 -22.10 19.73
N THR A 114 8.47 -22.78 20.38
CA THR A 114 8.61 -22.72 21.84
C THR A 114 9.03 -21.31 22.27
N LYS A 115 8.85 -20.98 23.54
CA LYS A 115 9.24 -19.67 24.09
C LYS A 115 10.71 -19.35 23.86
N ASP A 116 11.58 -20.36 23.97
CA ASP A 116 13.02 -20.19 23.74
C ASP A 116 13.33 -19.85 22.27
N LYS A 117 12.64 -20.51 21.33
CA LYS A 117 12.76 -20.21 19.92
C LYS A 117 12.22 -18.82 19.59
N GLN A 118 11.11 -18.43 20.20
CA GLN A 118 10.57 -17.07 20.02
C GLN A 118 11.55 -16.01 20.51
N ARG A 119 12.21 -16.25 21.66
CA ARG A 119 13.25 -15.36 22.19
C ARG A 119 14.44 -15.26 21.24
N LEU A 120 14.87 -16.39 20.67
CA LEU A 120 15.95 -16.42 19.70
C LEU A 120 15.59 -15.61 18.43
N ILE A 121 14.39 -15.80 17.90
CA ILE A 121 13.87 -15.05 16.75
C ILE A 121 13.85 -13.55 17.05
N TYR A 122 13.38 -13.16 18.24
CA TYR A 122 13.38 -11.77 18.66
C TYR A 122 14.79 -11.18 18.70
N ASN A 123 15.76 -11.90 19.24
CA ASN A 123 17.14 -11.44 19.31
C ASN A 123 17.76 -11.29 17.93
N ILE A 124 17.49 -12.23 17.02
CA ILE A 124 17.94 -12.15 15.62
C ILE A 124 17.31 -10.95 14.93
N ALA A 125 16.00 -10.75 15.09
CA ALA A 125 15.29 -9.61 14.51
C ALA A 125 15.84 -8.27 15.03
N LYS A 126 16.21 -8.21 16.30
CA LYS A 126 16.82 -7.02 16.91
C LYS A 126 18.18 -6.71 16.30
N ILE A 127 19.01 -7.73 16.06
CA ILE A 127 20.30 -7.58 15.38
C ILE A 127 20.09 -7.09 13.95
N VAL A 128 19.16 -7.71 13.22
CA VAL A 128 18.85 -7.34 11.82
C VAL A 128 18.34 -5.90 11.75
N SER A 129 17.51 -5.44 12.70
CA SER A 129 17.02 -4.07 12.71
C SER A 129 18.11 -3.03 12.91
N GLY A 130 19.24 -3.41 13.54
CA GLY A 130 20.39 -2.54 13.72
C GLY A 130 21.38 -2.54 12.54
N VAL A 131 21.18 -3.44 11.56
CA VAL A 131 22.07 -3.55 10.40
C VAL A 131 21.55 -2.65 9.29
N LYS A 132 22.45 -1.82 8.74
CA LYS A 132 22.12 -1.00 7.57
C LYS A 132 22.37 -1.81 6.30
N PHE A 133 21.32 -2.00 5.51
CA PHE A 133 21.44 -2.59 4.19
C PHE A 133 21.62 -1.47 3.15
N MET A 134 22.58 -1.69 2.27
CA MET A 134 22.79 -0.80 1.13
C MET A 134 21.95 -1.22 -0.06
#